data_c8c527d360ce8a621c671d3da53ec73e
#
_entry.id   c8c527d360ce8a621c671d3da53ec73e
#
_cell.length_a   1.000
_cell.length_b   1.000
_cell.length_c   1.000
_cell.angle_alpha   90.00
_cell.angle_beta   90.00
_cell.angle_gamma   90.00
#
_symmetry.space_group_name_H-M   'P 1'
#
loop_
_entity.id
_entity.type
_entity.pdbx_description
1 polymer ?
#
loop_
_entity_poly.entity_id
_entity_poly.type
_entity_poly.pdbx_seq_one_letter_code
_entity_poly.pdbx_strand_id
1 'polypeptide(L)'
;DASATVCDPACGSGSLLIRAIDAAPFPIMGYGQEKESTTAGLAKMNAVLHRKAEIIIKSGNTFSNPQYMDKSDNSVLERFDYIVANPPFSMKNWRDGIAGKEYGRFEGYGDMPPEKNGDYAWLMHILKTLKSNGKAAVILPHGVLFRGNAEATIRETIIKKHWIKGIISLPANLFYGTGIAACVLVIDKEGAANRQGIFMIDASRGYVKDGNKNRLRERDIYRIITTFNEQITTDPKYARFI
;
A
#
# COMPACT_ATOMS: atom_id res chain seq x y z
N ASP A 1 -8.13 -5.07 19.17
CA ASP A 1 -9.18 -6.06 19.00
C ASP A 1 -8.57 -7.33 18.42
N ALA A 2 -8.73 -8.47 19.10
CA ALA A 2 -8.17 -9.76 18.68
C ALA A 2 -8.73 -10.26 17.33
N SER A 3 -9.69 -9.56 16.74
CA SER A 3 -10.30 -9.85 15.45
C SER A 3 -9.77 -8.96 14.30
N ALA A 4 -8.80 -8.08 14.57
CA ALA A 4 -8.25 -7.20 13.54
C ALA A 4 -7.50 -7.99 12.45
N THR A 5 -7.52 -7.47 11.24
CA THR A 5 -6.96 -8.11 10.05
C THR A 5 -6.01 -7.19 9.31
N VAL A 6 -4.91 -7.74 8.78
CA VAL A 6 -4.00 -7.03 7.88
C VAL A 6 -3.85 -7.81 6.57
N CYS A 7 -3.90 -7.10 5.44
CA CYS A 7 -3.74 -7.70 4.12
C CYS A 7 -2.57 -7.08 3.35
N ASP A 8 -1.87 -7.93 2.58
CA ASP A 8 -0.97 -7.51 1.52
C ASP A 8 -1.42 -8.18 0.20
N PRO A 9 -2.04 -7.41 -0.72
CA PRO A 9 -2.59 -7.97 -1.95
C PRO A 9 -1.53 -8.31 -3.03
N ALA A 10 -0.25 -7.99 -2.78
CA ALA A 10 0.89 -8.31 -3.64
C ALA A 10 2.10 -8.69 -2.79
N CYS A 11 1.92 -9.71 -1.93
CA CYS A 11 2.77 -9.92 -0.76
C CYS A 11 4.22 -10.38 -1.06
N GLY A 12 4.51 -10.78 -2.30
CA GLY A 12 5.84 -11.27 -2.66
C GLY A 12 6.30 -12.38 -1.72
N SER A 13 7.43 -12.20 -1.06
CA SER A 13 7.95 -13.14 -0.04
C SER A 13 7.24 -13.07 1.32
N GLY A 14 6.23 -12.22 1.48
CA GLY A 14 5.50 -12.02 2.74
C GLY A 14 6.23 -11.17 3.79
N SER A 15 7.42 -10.65 3.48
CA SER A 15 8.25 -9.95 4.47
C SER A 15 7.58 -8.68 5.02
N LEU A 16 6.88 -7.92 4.19
CA LEU A 16 6.18 -6.71 4.63
C LEU A 16 5.01 -7.08 5.57
N LEU A 17 4.27 -8.12 5.23
CA LEU A 17 3.16 -8.62 6.04
C LEU A 17 3.65 -9.13 7.41
N ILE A 18 4.74 -9.90 7.45
CA ILE A 18 5.38 -10.36 8.68
C ILE A 18 5.77 -9.17 9.57
N ARG A 19 6.41 -8.15 8.99
CA ARG A 19 6.81 -6.94 9.72
C ARG A 19 5.61 -6.16 10.26
N ALA A 20 4.51 -6.09 9.51
CA ALA A 20 3.29 -5.44 9.97
C ALA A 20 2.68 -6.15 11.18
N ILE A 21 2.70 -7.49 11.19
CA ILE A 21 2.23 -8.30 12.32
C ILE A 21 3.15 -8.15 13.53
N ASP A 22 4.48 -8.16 13.32
CA ASP A 22 5.45 -7.95 14.40
C ASP A 22 5.29 -6.58 15.09
N ALA A 23 4.90 -5.56 14.32
CA ALA A 23 4.71 -4.21 14.82
C ALA A 23 3.37 -3.99 15.52
N ALA A 24 2.43 -4.91 15.38
CA ALA A 24 1.10 -4.77 15.99
C ALA A 24 1.18 -4.95 17.52
N PRO A 25 0.51 -4.08 18.31
CA PRO A 25 0.52 -4.17 19.76
C PRO A 25 -0.38 -5.30 20.31
N PHE A 26 -1.11 -5.98 19.43
CA PHE A 26 -2.01 -7.10 19.74
C PHE A 26 -1.99 -8.12 18.58
N PRO A 27 -2.37 -9.38 18.84
CA PRO A 27 -2.46 -10.38 17.78
C PRO A 27 -3.45 -9.98 16.69
N ILE A 28 -3.02 -10.06 15.42
CA ILE A 28 -3.85 -9.81 14.24
C ILE A 28 -3.69 -10.91 13.21
N MET A 29 -4.73 -11.16 12.41
CA MET A 29 -4.68 -12.13 11.32
C MET A 29 -4.10 -11.50 10.06
N GLY A 30 -3.14 -12.18 9.42
CA GLY A 30 -2.48 -11.75 8.21
C GLY A 30 -3.01 -12.47 6.97
N TYR A 31 -3.26 -11.73 5.90
CA TYR A 31 -3.75 -12.22 4.61
C TYR A 31 -2.82 -11.74 3.50
N GLY A 32 -2.19 -12.67 2.79
CA GLY A 32 -1.31 -12.34 1.66
C GLY A 32 -1.81 -12.97 0.37
N GLN A 33 -1.79 -12.22 -0.71
CA GLN A 33 -2.01 -12.75 -2.05
C GLN A 33 -0.80 -12.51 -2.94
N GLU A 34 -0.38 -13.54 -3.69
CA GLU A 34 0.73 -13.46 -4.60
C GLU A 34 0.39 -14.17 -5.92
N LYS A 35 0.69 -13.53 -7.04
CA LYS A 35 0.36 -14.06 -8.36
C LYS A 35 1.18 -15.31 -8.70
N GLU A 36 2.49 -15.25 -8.45
CA GLU A 36 3.42 -16.31 -8.81
C GLU A 36 3.42 -17.41 -7.74
N SER A 37 3.04 -18.64 -8.11
CA SER A 37 2.88 -19.77 -7.17
C SER A 37 4.17 -20.10 -6.41
N THR A 38 5.33 -20.02 -7.09
CA THR A 38 6.64 -20.24 -6.45
C THR A 38 6.91 -19.19 -5.38
N THR A 39 6.66 -17.93 -5.67
CA THR A 39 6.83 -16.83 -4.71
C THR A 39 5.84 -16.93 -3.56
N ALA A 40 4.59 -17.33 -3.83
CA ALA A 40 3.60 -17.63 -2.78
C ALA A 40 4.06 -18.78 -1.87
N GLY A 41 4.71 -19.80 -2.45
CA GLY A 41 5.35 -20.88 -1.69
C GLY A 41 6.46 -20.36 -0.77
N LEU A 42 7.32 -19.48 -1.27
CA LEU A 42 8.37 -18.84 -0.46
C LEU A 42 7.76 -18.00 0.68
N ALA A 43 6.67 -17.26 0.41
CA ALA A 43 5.97 -16.49 1.45
C ALA A 43 5.43 -17.38 2.58
N LYS A 44 4.86 -18.54 2.23
CA LYS A 44 4.39 -19.54 3.22
C LYS A 44 5.56 -20.08 4.05
N MET A 45 6.66 -20.45 3.40
CA MET A 45 7.86 -20.90 4.12
C MET A 45 8.40 -19.80 5.05
N ASN A 46 8.45 -18.57 4.58
CA ASN A 46 8.90 -17.43 5.37
C ASN A 46 8.02 -17.22 6.61
N ALA A 47 6.69 -17.30 6.45
CA ALA A 47 5.76 -17.23 7.57
C ALA A 47 6.04 -18.35 8.63
N VAL A 48 6.27 -19.58 8.17
CA VAL A 48 6.61 -20.71 9.06
C VAL A 48 7.93 -20.46 9.79
N LEU A 49 8.98 -20.02 9.08
CA LEU A 49 10.30 -19.74 9.67
C LEU A 49 10.22 -18.63 10.73
N HIS A 50 9.36 -17.65 10.53
CA HIS A 50 9.11 -16.58 11.49
C HIS A 50 8.04 -16.94 12.54
N ARG A 51 7.55 -18.21 12.56
CA ARG A 51 6.52 -18.70 13.51
C ARG A 51 5.23 -17.88 13.48
N LYS A 52 4.82 -17.46 12.26
CA LYS A 52 3.61 -16.66 12.01
C LYS A 52 2.46 -17.56 11.54
N ALA A 53 1.90 -18.36 12.47
CA ALA A 53 0.77 -19.24 12.16
C ALA A 53 -0.51 -18.48 11.80
N GLU A 54 -0.61 -17.21 12.17
CA GLU A 54 -1.69 -16.29 11.87
C GLU A 54 -1.69 -15.74 10.43
N ILE A 55 -0.68 -16.09 9.60
CA ILE A 55 -0.59 -15.64 8.21
C ILE A 55 -1.16 -16.69 7.26
N ILE A 56 -2.11 -16.26 6.43
CA ILE A 56 -2.70 -17.06 5.35
C ILE A 56 -2.23 -16.50 4.01
N ILE A 57 -1.50 -17.29 3.22
CA ILE A 57 -1.05 -16.89 1.88
C ILE A 57 -1.80 -17.70 0.83
N LYS A 58 -2.40 -17.01 -0.14
CA LYS A 58 -3.07 -17.59 -1.29
C LYS A 58 -2.37 -17.19 -2.59
N SER A 59 -2.31 -18.12 -3.55
CA SER A 59 -1.78 -17.85 -4.90
C SER A 59 -2.92 -17.47 -5.83
N GLY A 60 -2.71 -16.41 -6.61
CA GLY A 60 -3.66 -15.92 -7.62
C GLY A 60 -3.41 -14.47 -7.99
N ASN A 61 -3.79 -14.10 -9.20
CA ASN A 61 -3.72 -12.71 -9.65
C ASN A 61 -4.80 -11.89 -8.94
N THR A 62 -4.40 -10.87 -8.20
CA THR A 62 -5.27 -10.03 -7.39
C THR A 62 -6.37 -9.33 -8.19
N PHE A 63 -6.12 -9.02 -9.45
CA PHE A 63 -7.12 -8.38 -10.31
C PHE A 63 -8.08 -9.40 -10.94
N SER A 64 -7.57 -10.43 -11.60
CA SER A 64 -8.38 -11.38 -12.38
C SER A 64 -8.82 -12.62 -11.61
N ASN A 65 -8.19 -12.92 -10.48
CA ASN A 65 -8.51 -14.06 -9.62
C ASN A 65 -8.29 -13.72 -8.12
N PRO A 66 -9.06 -12.74 -7.58
CA PRO A 66 -8.96 -12.40 -6.17
C PRO A 66 -9.33 -13.59 -5.29
N GLN A 67 -8.51 -13.86 -4.28
CA GLN A 67 -8.65 -15.03 -3.42
C GLN A 67 -9.34 -14.74 -2.09
N TYR A 68 -9.54 -13.47 -1.78
CA TYR A 68 -10.23 -13.04 -0.57
C TYR A 68 -11.53 -12.34 -0.95
N MET A 69 -12.60 -13.14 -0.82
CA MET A 69 -13.98 -12.72 -1.07
C MET A 69 -14.74 -12.67 0.25
N ASP A 70 -15.78 -11.86 0.32
CA ASP A 70 -16.66 -11.81 1.47
C ASP A 70 -17.28 -13.20 1.71
N LYS A 71 -17.33 -13.62 2.97
CA LYS A 71 -17.80 -14.97 3.32
C LYS A 71 -19.29 -15.18 3.07
N SER A 72 -20.06 -14.11 3.08
CA SER A 72 -21.52 -14.13 2.85
C SER A 72 -21.87 -13.88 1.38
N ASP A 73 -20.98 -13.24 0.61
CA ASP A 73 -21.21 -12.88 -0.79
C ASP A 73 -19.92 -12.96 -1.62
N ASN A 74 -19.76 -14.04 -2.35
CA ASN A 74 -18.63 -14.26 -3.24
C ASN A 74 -18.54 -13.29 -4.43
N SER A 75 -19.52 -12.40 -4.60
CA SER A 75 -19.45 -11.29 -5.58
C SER A 75 -18.78 -10.04 -5.02
N VAL A 76 -18.47 -10.03 -3.73
CA VAL A 76 -17.88 -8.89 -3.02
C VAL A 76 -16.47 -9.24 -2.52
N LEU A 77 -15.54 -8.30 -2.66
CA LEU A 77 -14.18 -8.45 -2.11
C LEU A 77 -14.20 -8.31 -0.58
N GLU A 78 -13.45 -9.15 0.11
CA GLU A 78 -13.24 -9.05 1.56
C GLU A 78 -12.58 -7.70 1.92
N ARG A 79 -12.94 -7.17 3.10
CA ARG A 79 -12.41 -5.90 3.61
C ARG A 79 -11.58 -6.11 4.87
N PHE A 80 -10.48 -5.40 4.95
CA PHE A 80 -9.48 -5.52 6.01
C PHE A 80 -9.38 -4.24 6.84
N ASP A 81 -8.97 -4.40 8.11
CA ASP A 81 -8.72 -3.26 9.00
C ASP A 81 -7.47 -2.50 8.60
N TYR A 82 -6.43 -3.26 8.20
CA TYR A 82 -5.15 -2.72 7.76
C TYR A 82 -4.74 -3.30 6.41
N ILE A 83 -4.08 -2.49 5.59
CA ILE A 83 -3.44 -2.96 4.37
C ILE A 83 -2.01 -2.39 4.31
N VAL A 84 -1.05 -3.25 4.07
CA VAL A 84 0.31 -2.88 3.71
C VAL A 84 0.62 -3.40 2.33
N ALA A 85 1.23 -2.60 1.47
CA ALA A 85 1.50 -3.06 0.11
C ALA A 85 2.73 -2.37 -0.50
N ASN A 86 3.53 -3.17 -1.20
CA ASN A 86 4.54 -2.72 -2.14
C ASN A 86 4.28 -3.39 -3.50
N PRO A 87 3.23 -2.98 -4.22
CA PRO A 87 2.85 -3.61 -5.47
C PRO A 87 3.88 -3.36 -6.57
N PRO A 88 3.90 -4.15 -7.64
CA PRO A 88 4.81 -3.95 -8.76
C PRO A 88 4.57 -2.58 -9.40
N PHE A 89 5.65 -1.78 -9.52
CA PHE A 89 5.59 -0.41 -10.06
C PHE A 89 5.28 -0.41 -11.54
N SER A 90 4.38 0.49 -11.95
CA SER A 90 4.02 0.73 -13.35
C SER A 90 3.66 -0.55 -14.12
N MET A 91 2.94 -1.44 -13.46
CA MET A 91 2.52 -2.73 -14.02
C MET A 91 1.75 -2.52 -15.32
N LYS A 92 2.24 -3.11 -16.40
CA LYS A 92 1.54 -3.17 -17.69
C LYS A 92 0.55 -4.31 -17.69
N ASN A 93 -0.47 -4.21 -18.55
CA ASN A 93 -1.44 -5.28 -18.78
C ASN A 93 -2.13 -5.76 -17.47
N TRP A 94 -2.30 -4.87 -16.51
CA TRP A 94 -2.95 -5.18 -15.24
C TRP A 94 -4.43 -5.58 -15.42
N ARG A 95 -5.04 -5.20 -16.57
CA ARG A 95 -6.43 -5.51 -16.93
C ARG A 95 -6.63 -6.90 -17.51
N ASP A 96 -5.57 -7.65 -17.80
CA ASP A 96 -5.68 -8.97 -18.41
C ASP A 96 -6.51 -9.92 -17.54
N GLY A 97 -7.58 -10.45 -18.14
CA GLY A 97 -8.50 -11.38 -17.49
C GLY A 97 -9.41 -10.79 -16.42
N ILE A 98 -9.51 -9.44 -16.33
CA ILE A 98 -10.34 -8.77 -15.31
C ILE A 98 -11.81 -8.61 -15.74
N ALA A 99 -12.13 -8.70 -17.02
CA ALA A 99 -13.47 -8.45 -17.53
C ALA A 99 -14.56 -9.22 -16.76
N GLY A 100 -15.57 -8.50 -16.24
CA GLY A 100 -16.61 -9.04 -15.36
C GLY A 100 -16.15 -9.34 -13.93
N LYS A 101 -14.92 -8.96 -13.55
CA LYS A 101 -14.34 -9.18 -12.22
C LYS A 101 -13.83 -7.89 -11.59
N GLU A 102 -14.40 -6.77 -11.95
CA GLU A 102 -14.03 -5.46 -11.43
C GLU A 102 -14.42 -5.29 -9.95
N TYR A 103 -15.48 -5.97 -9.52
CA TYR A 103 -16.00 -5.95 -8.14
C TYR A 103 -16.18 -4.53 -7.58
N GLY A 104 -16.58 -3.58 -8.45
CA GLY A 104 -16.75 -2.19 -8.09
C GLY A 104 -15.48 -1.45 -7.66
N ARG A 105 -14.27 -1.97 -7.99
CA ARG A 105 -12.99 -1.35 -7.60
C ARG A 105 -12.80 0.05 -8.17
N PHE A 106 -13.30 0.28 -9.38
CA PHE A 106 -13.02 1.47 -10.18
C PHE A 106 -14.20 2.45 -10.23
N GLU A 107 -15.25 2.16 -9.49
CA GLU A 107 -16.45 2.98 -9.47
C GLU A 107 -16.29 4.25 -8.61
N GLY A 108 -16.84 5.36 -9.08
CA GLY A 108 -16.90 6.61 -8.32
C GLY A 108 -15.59 7.40 -8.25
N TYR A 109 -14.64 7.15 -9.18
CA TYR A 109 -13.40 7.90 -9.27
C TYR A 109 -13.31 8.81 -10.51
N GLY A 110 -14.35 8.83 -11.35
CA GLY A 110 -14.43 9.70 -12.52
C GLY A 110 -13.72 9.17 -13.76
N ASP A 111 -12.74 8.28 -13.62
CA ASP A 111 -12.02 7.67 -14.73
C ASP A 111 -11.46 6.29 -14.36
N MET A 112 -11.01 5.56 -15.38
CA MET A 112 -10.32 4.27 -15.23
C MET A 112 -8.80 4.46 -15.22
N PRO A 113 -8.05 3.68 -14.41
CA PRO A 113 -6.61 3.71 -14.47
C PRO A 113 -6.08 3.37 -15.86
N PRO A 114 -4.98 4.01 -16.31
CA PRO A 114 -4.40 3.73 -17.60
C PRO A 114 -4.01 2.26 -17.75
N GLU A 115 -4.34 1.64 -18.89
CA GLU A 115 -4.04 0.23 -19.15
C GLU A 115 -2.54 -0.09 -19.07
N LYS A 116 -1.71 0.86 -19.51
CA LYS A 116 -0.24 0.72 -19.54
C LYS A 116 0.43 0.99 -18.18
N ASN A 117 -0.34 1.37 -17.15
CA ASN A 117 0.18 1.70 -15.83
C ASN A 117 -0.83 1.35 -14.73
N GLY A 118 -0.53 0.31 -13.95
CA GLY A 118 -1.40 -0.21 -12.90
C GLY A 118 -1.27 0.44 -11.52
N ASP A 119 -0.46 1.49 -11.35
CA ASP A 119 -0.22 2.07 -10.01
C ASP A 119 -1.54 2.50 -9.35
N TYR A 120 -2.41 3.20 -10.09
CA TYR A 120 -3.73 3.57 -9.58
C TYR A 120 -4.71 2.40 -9.51
N ALA A 121 -4.56 1.38 -10.34
CA ALA A 121 -5.38 0.17 -10.21
C ALA A 121 -5.12 -0.52 -8.87
N TRP A 122 -3.87 -0.63 -8.45
CA TRP A 122 -3.48 -1.12 -7.14
C TRP A 122 -4.04 -0.25 -6.00
N LEU A 123 -3.89 1.07 -6.11
CA LEU A 123 -4.42 1.99 -5.10
C LEU A 123 -5.94 1.86 -4.94
N MET A 124 -6.68 1.81 -6.07
CA MET A 124 -8.14 1.67 -6.05
C MET A 124 -8.57 0.30 -5.51
N HIS A 125 -7.85 -0.79 -5.82
CA HIS A 125 -8.09 -2.10 -5.20
C HIS A 125 -7.91 -2.03 -3.67
N ILE A 126 -6.82 -1.43 -3.20
CA ILE A 126 -6.54 -1.25 -1.77
C ILE A 126 -7.66 -0.42 -1.12
N LEU A 127 -8.06 0.68 -1.74
CA LEU A 127 -9.16 1.51 -1.23
C LEU A 127 -10.49 0.75 -1.18
N LYS A 128 -10.77 -0.15 -2.13
CA LYS A 128 -12.00 -0.96 -2.15
C LYS A 128 -11.99 -2.01 -1.04
N THR A 129 -10.85 -2.65 -0.81
CA THR A 129 -10.70 -3.73 0.17
C THR A 129 -10.35 -3.25 1.58
N LEU A 130 -10.26 -1.95 1.79
CA LEU A 130 -10.08 -1.33 3.10
C LEU A 130 -11.44 -1.03 3.74
N LYS A 131 -11.64 -1.41 5.01
CA LYS A 131 -12.85 -1.09 5.80
C LYS A 131 -13.09 0.43 5.85
N SER A 132 -14.30 0.85 6.25
CA SER A 132 -14.69 2.26 6.34
C SER A 132 -13.88 3.06 7.37
N ASN A 133 -13.31 2.40 8.37
CA ASN A 133 -12.40 2.96 9.37
C ASN A 133 -10.96 2.42 9.23
N GLY A 134 -10.67 1.74 8.12
CA GLY A 134 -9.39 1.05 7.90
C GLY A 134 -8.25 2.00 7.55
N LYS A 135 -7.02 1.50 7.74
CA LYS A 135 -5.77 2.23 7.48
C LYS A 135 -4.85 1.44 6.56
N ALA A 136 -4.14 2.15 5.69
CA ALA A 136 -3.18 1.49 4.79
C ALA A 136 -1.88 2.29 4.64
N ALA A 137 -0.79 1.57 4.40
CA ALA A 137 0.49 2.12 3.97
C ALA A 137 0.88 1.47 2.64
N VAL A 138 0.98 2.27 1.59
CA VAL A 138 1.19 1.80 0.22
C VAL A 138 2.41 2.46 -0.37
N ILE A 139 3.37 1.67 -0.83
CA ILE A 139 4.55 2.15 -1.54
C ILE A 139 4.23 2.24 -3.03
N LEU A 140 4.36 3.43 -3.60
CA LEU A 140 4.10 3.69 -5.01
C LEU A 140 5.21 4.58 -5.61
N PRO A 141 5.43 4.56 -6.93
CA PRO A 141 6.39 5.46 -7.57
C PRO A 141 5.91 6.90 -7.49
N HIS A 142 6.84 7.86 -7.38
CA HIS A 142 6.52 9.30 -7.30
C HIS A 142 5.60 9.79 -8.41
N GLY A 143 5.59 9.13 -9.57
CA GLY A 143 4.71 9.47 -10.68
C GLY A 143 3.23 9.57 -10.31
N VAL A 144 2.76 8.80 -9.32
CA VAL A 144 1.36 8.87 -8.86
C VAL A 144 0.97 10.25 -8.33
N LEU A 145 1.94 11.05 -7.91
CA LEU A 145 1.69 12.37 -7.33
C LEU A 145 1.45 13.46 -8.38
N PHE A 146 1.91 13.27 -9.63
CA PHE A 146 1.88 14.35 -10.62
C PHE A 146 1.47 13.94 -12.05
N ARG A 147 1.40 12.65 -12.38
CA ARG A 147 0.93 12.24 -13.72
C ARG A 147 -0.48 12.78 -13.99
N GLY A 148 -0.70 13.22 -15.24
CA GLY A 148 -1.94 13.86 -15.71
C GLY A 148 -3.00 12.87 -16.21
N ASN A 149 -3.96 13.37 -16.98
CA ASN A 149 -5.07 12.63 -17.60
C ASN A 149 -5.89 11.83 -16.55
N ALA A 150 -6.26 10.60 -16.86
CA ALA A 150 -7.06 9.73 -15.98
C ALA A 150 -6.53 9.66 -14.53
N GLU A 151 -5.20 9.58 -14.34
CA GLU A 151 -4.61 9.53 -13.01
C GLU A 151 -4.84 10.85 -12.23
N ALA A 152 -4.88 12.00 -12.90
CA ALA A 152 -5.19 13.27 -12.24
C ALA A 152 -6.64 13.30 -11.75
N THR A 153 -7.61 12.84 -12.56
CA THR A 153 -9.03 12.76 -12.19
C THR A 153 -9.23 11.84 -10.98
N ILE A 154 -8.62 10.66 -11.01
CA ILE A 154 -8.69 9.69 -9.91
C ILE A 154 -8.07 10.27 -8.63
N ARG A 155 -6.89 10.89 -8.76
CA ARG A 155 -6.18 11.52 -7.62
C ARG A 155 -7.01 12.62 -6.99
N GLU A 156 -7.59 13.51 -7.79
CA GLU A 156 -8.48 14.57 -7.31
C GLU A 156 -9.65 14.00 -6.49
N THR A 157 -10.26 12.94 -7.00
CA THR A 157 -11.36 12.27 -6.32
C THR A 157 -10.94 11.68 -4.98
N ILE A 158 -9.76 11.03 -4.92
CA ILE A 158 -9.24 10.45 -3.67
C ILE A 158 -8.91 11.56 -2.67
N ILE A 159 -8.32 12.68 -3.11
CA ILE A 159 -8.03 13.84 -2.26
C ILE A 159 -9.31 14.42 -1.68
N LYS A 160 -10.36 14.62 -2.49
CA LYS A 160 -11.67 15.13 -2.04
C LYS A 160 -12.36 14.22 -1.01
N LYS A 161 -12.02 12.93 -0.98
CA LYS A 161 -12.49 12.00 0.06
C LYS A 161 -11.72 12.11 1.37
N HIS A 162 -10.67 12.92 1.43
CA HIS A 162 -9.79 13.12 2.58
C HIS A 162 -9.19 11.82 3.17
N TRP A 163 -9.06 10.78 2.35
CA TRP A 163 -8.53 9.48 2.81
C TRP A 163 -7.01 9.45 2.94
N ILE A 164 -6.30 10.33 2.23
CA ILE A 164 -4.84 10.43 2.35
C ILE A 164 -4.51 11.24 3.61
N LYS A 165 -3.95 10.57 4.61
CA LYS A 165 -3.46 11.19 5.84
C LYS A 165 -2.08 11.80 5.67
N GLY A 166 -1.23 11.15 4.90
CA GLY A 166 0.09 11.68 4.60
C GLY A 166 0.81 11.02 3.45
N ILE A 167 1.86 11.69 3.02
CA ILE A 167 2.74 11.25 1.93
C ILE A 167 4.18 11.37 2.41
N ILE A 168 4.94 10.29 2.35
CA ILE A 168 6.34 10.25 2.74
C ILE A 168 7.18 9.99 1.48
N SER A 169 7.93 10.98 1.04
CA SER A 169 8.85 10.87 -0.08
C SER A 169 10.10 10.11 0.35
N LEU A 170 10.45 9.05 -0.37
CA LEU A 170 11.59 8.19 -0.07
C LEU A 170 12.78 8.49 -1.00
N PRO A 171 14.01 8.16 -0.59
CA PRO A 171 15.16 8.25 -1.47
C PRO A 171 14.99 7.40 -2.74
N ALA A 172 15.51 7.88 -3.86
CA ALA A 172 15.62 7.07 -5.06
C ALA A 172 16.52 5.85 -4.81
N ASN A 173 16.41 4.85 -5.67
CA ASN A 173 17.28 3.67 -5.67
C ASN A 173 17.27 2.85 -4.36
N LEU A 174 16.14 2.83 -3.63
CA LEU A 174 15.94 1.98 -2.44
C LEU A 174 15.56 0.54 -2.80
N PHE A 175 14.77 0.36 -3.85
CA PHE A 175 14.15 -0.93 -4.17
C PHE A 175 14.95 -1.70 -5.22
N TYR A 176 14.97 -3.03 -5.10
CA TYR A 176 15.61 -3.89 -6.07
C TYR A 176 14.89 -3.80 -7.43
N GLY A 177 15.66 -3.89 -8.52
CA GLY A 177 15.14 -3.86 -9.87
C GLY A 177 14.76 -2.48 -10.42
N THR A 178 14.83 -1.42 -9.62
CA THR A 178 14.50 -0.06 -10.07
C THR A 178 15.34 1.00 -9.37
N GLY A 179 15.64 2.10 -10.12
CA GLY A 179 16.23 3.32 -9.56
C GLY A 179 15.20 4.39 -9.24
N ILE A 180 13.91 4.10 -9.48
CA ILE A 180 12.83 5.08 -9.38
C ILE A 180 12.63 5.52 -7.92
N ALA A 181 12.44 6.82 -7.70
CA ALA A 181 12.02 7.34 -6.42
C ALA A 181 10.56 6.93 -6.13
N ALA A 182 10.32 6.52 -4.91
CA ALA A 182 9.00 6.10 -4.44
C ALA A 182 8.53 6.96 -3.26
N CYS A 183 7.24 6.88 -2.97
CA CYS A 183 6.65 7.46 -1.78
C CYS A 183 5.79 6.41 -1.05
N VAL A 184 5.58 6.62 0.24
CA VAL A 184 4.57 5.90 1.00
C VAL A 184 3.33 6.79 1.07
N LEU A 185 2.21 6.29 0.54
CA LEU A 185 0.89 6.88 0.78
C LEU A 185 0.33 6.27 2.07
N VAL A 186 0.09 7.10 3.07
CA VAL A 186 -0.59 6.69 4.30
C VAL A 186 -2.07 7.04 4.16
N ILE A 187 -2.88 6.01 4.07
CA ILE A 187 -4.33 6.08 3.98
C ILE A 187 -4.91 5.88 5.39
N ASP A 188 -5.86 6.71 5.75
CA ASP A 188 -6.61 6.58 6.99
C ASP A 188 -8.03 7.05 6.73
N LYS A 189 -8.98 6.11 6.66
CA LYS A 189 -10.39 6.44 6.44
C LYS A 189 -11.09 6.87 7.73
N GLU A 190 -10.52 6.48 8.89
CA GLU A 190 -11.03 6.93 10.18
C GLU A 190 -10.80 8.44 10.33
N GLY A 191 -11.82 9.17 10.72
CA GLY A 191 -11.74 10.61 10.91
C GLY A 191 -11.51 11.42 9.61
N ALA A 192 -11.66 10.81 8.43
CA ALA A 192 -11.44 11.47 7.15
C ALA A 192 -12.28 12.75 6.96
N ALA A 193 -13.53 12.74 7.42
CA ALA A 193 -14.41 13.92 7.32
C ALA A 193 -13.88 15.17 8.04
N ASN A 194 -13.05 14.99 9.04
CA ASN A 194 -12.46 16.09 9.85
C ASN A 194 -11.05 16.48 9.38
N ARG A 195 -10.49 15.76 8.40
CA ARG A 195 -9.12 16.02 7.93
C ARG A 195 -9.11 17.18 6.96
N GLN A 196 -8.31 18.21 7.26
CA GLN A 196 -8.23 19.44 6.48
C GLN A 196 -7.01 19.52 5.55
N GLY A 197 -6.09 18.54 5.60
CA GLY A 197 -4.87 18.56 4.82
C GLY A 197 -4.15 17.23 4.79
N ILE A 198 -3.08 17.18 4.03
CA ILE A 198 -2.20 16.01 3.89
C ILE A 198 -0.86 16.35 4.54
N PHE A 199 -0.40 15.50 5.48
CA PHE A 199 0.90 15.67 6.10
C PHE A 199 1.99 15.12 5.18
N MET A 200 2.90 15.97 4.73
CA MET A 200 3.96 15.58 3.79
C MET A 200 5.32 15.56 4.48
N ILE A 201 6.10 14.50 4.25
CA ILE A 201 7.48 14.35 4.70
C ILE A 201 8.40 14.14 3.48
N ASP A 202 9.43 14.97 3.35
CA ASP A 202 10.52 14.76 2.39
C ASP A 202 11.69 14.05 3.06
N ALA A 203 11.68 12.72 3.03
CA ALA A 203 12.76 11.88 3.51
C ALA A 203 13.76 11.49 2.39
N SER A 204 13.67 12.10 1.22
CA SER A 204 14.46 11.73 0.02
C SER A 204 15.98 11.82 0.20
N ARG A 205 16.44 12.59 1.19
CA ARG A 205 17.88 12.81 1.47
C ARG A 205 18.41 12.00 2.64
N GLY A 206 17.55 11.29 3.38
CA GLY A 206 17.92 10.49 4.56
C GLY A 206 18.32 9.07 4.21
N TYR A 207 19.56 8.83 3.75
CA TYR A 207 20.03 7.49 3.41
C TYR A 207 21.55 7.35 3.53
N VAL A 208 22.03 6.13 3.39
CA VAL A 208 23.42 5.78 3.19
C VAL A 208 23.55 4.93 1.92
N LYS A 209 24.69 5.03 1.25
CA LYS A 209 25.02 4.15 0.14
C LYS A 209 25.31 2.74 0.67
N ASP A 210 24.72 1.74 -0.01
CA ASP A 210 24.90 0.33 0.27
C ASP A 210 25.10 -0.40 -1.08
N GLY A 211 26.35 -0.48 -1.50
CA GLY A 211 26.71 -0.90 -2.86
C GLY A 211 26.04 -0.01 -3.92
N ASN A 212 25.32 -0.65 -4.83
CA ASN A 212 24.59 0.02 -5.92
C ASN A 212 23.22 0.56 -5.49
N LYS A 213 22.82 0.42 -4.22
CA LYS A 213 21.55 0.85 -3.68
C LYS A 213 21.72 1.92 -2.61
N ASN A 214 20.62 2.59 -2.31
CA ASN A 214 20.50 3.41 -1.12
C ASN A 214 19.78 2.60 -0.04
N ARG A 215 20.11 2.84 1.22
CA ARG A 215 19.47 2.20 2.36
C ARG A 215 19.12 3.24 3.42
N LEU A 216 17.91 3.17 3.95
CA LEU A 216 17.52 3.94 5.12
C LEU A 216 18.21 3.38 6.35
N ARG A 217 18.80 4.26 7.18
CA ARG A 217 19.34 3.87 8.49
C ARG A 217 18.21 3.83 9.51
N GLU A 218 18.41 3.16 10.61
CA GLU A 218 17.43 3.14 11.70
C GLU A 218 17.04 4.54 12.16
N ARG A 219 18.00 5.45 12.27
CA ARG A 219 17.74 6.85 12.61
C ARG A 219 16.86 7.60 11.58
N ASP A 220 17.00 7.26 10.29
CA ASP A 220 16.20 7.86 9.23
C ASP A 220 14.74 7.36 9.33
N ILE A 221 14.58 6.06 9.57
CA ILE A 221 13.28 5.43 9.80
C ILE A 221 12.63 6.01 11.07
N TYR A 222 13.37 6.08 12.16
CA TYR A 222 12.91 6.66 13.42
C TYR A 222 12.44 8.11 13.25
N ARG A 223 13.24 8.93 12.56
CA ARG A 223 12.87 10.32 12.25
C ARG A 223 11.56 10.40 11.46
N ILE A 224 11.39 9.57 10.42
CA ILE A 224 10.17 9.52 9.63
C ILE A 224 8.97 9.19 10.53
N ILE A 225 9.08 8.11 11.31
CA ILE A 225 7.98 7.61 12.16
C ILE A 225 7.61 8.64 13.22
N THR A 226 8.58 9.18 13.94
CA THR A 226 8.33 10.19 14.99
C THR A 226 7.73 11.45 14.39
N THR A 227 8.31 11.98 13.29
CA THR A 227 7.79 13.17 12.61
C THR A 227 6.35 12.95 12.14
N PHE A 228 6.03 11.77 11.60
CA PHE A 228 4.70 11.46 11.12
C PHE A 228 3.69 11.32 12.26
N ASN A 229 4.03 10.59 13.32
CA ASN A 229 3.12 10.33 14.44
C ASN A 229 2.82 11.58 15.25
N GLU A 230 3.82 12.41 15.47
CA GLU A 230 3.72 13.65 16.26
C GLU A 230 3.39 14.87 15.39
N GLN A 231 3.35 14.70 14.06
CA GLN A 231 3.09 15.76 13.07
C GLN A 231 4.00 16.99 13.27
N ILE A 232 5.30 16.75 13.49
CA ILE A 232 6.30 17.77 13.75
C ILE A 232 6.57 18.56 12.47
N THR A 233 6.40 19.89 12.52
CA THR A 233 6.61 20.82 11.40
C THR A 233 7.70 21.87 11.66
N THR A 234 8.58 21.63 12.63
CA THR A 234 9.67 22.58 12.99
C THR A 234 10.69 22.81 11.87
N ASP A 235 10.77 21.87 10.92
CA ASP A 235 11.54 22.00 9.67
C ASP A 235 10.59 21.90 8.47
N PRO A 236 10.04 23.01 7.96
CA PRO A 236 9.07 23.00 6.85
C PRO A 236 9.62 22.45 5.51
N LYS A 237 10.96 22.38 5.37
CA LYS A 237 11.59 21.72 4.22
C LYS A 237 11.57 20.21 4.32
N TYR A 238 11.50 19.69 5.55
CA TYR A 238 11.41 18.26 5.81
C TYR A 238 9.95 17.79 5.97
N ALA A 239 9.13 18.50 6.74
CA ALA A 239 7.74 18.11 6.97
C ALA A 239 6.80 19.33 7.07
N ARG A 240 5.62 19.21 6.47
CA ARG A 240 4.58 20.25 6.48
C ARG A 240 3.20 19.69 6.15
N PHE A 241 2.16 20.41 6.54
CA PHE A 241 0.81 20.24 5.99
C PHE A 241 0.65 20.95 4.63
N ILE A 242 -0.13 20.34 3.76
CA ILE A 242 -0.60 20.90 2.47
C ILE A 242 -2.10 20.68 2.37
#